data_353b0ba77d1976e1285187729bba7b33
#
_entry.id   353b0ba77d1976e1285187729bba7b33
#
_cell.length_a   1.000
_cell.length_b   1.000
_cell.length_c   1.000
_cell.angle_alpha   90.00
_cell.angle_beta   90.00
_cell.angle_gamma   90.00
#
_symmetry.space_group_name_H-M   'P 1'
#
loop_
_entity.id
_entity.type
_entity.pdbx_description
1 polymer ?
#
loop_
_entity_poly.entity_id
_entity_poly.type
_entity_poly.pdbx_seq_one_letter_code
_entity_poly.pdbx_strand_id
1 'polypeptide(L)'
;MPYIEKTTKAGRTVLIERCYSSHIHPPGEKREKKEKKTSEAQEKVNLRKTITELTILMNENFQPGDYHVTLTYAPDERPEDLNGAKTDRERFLRQLRRRMKKENEAFKYILVTEIGKRGALHHHMVMNRVPTEWIRRQWEKGRIDIRPLDDTGQYSRLAEYF
;
A
#
# COMPACT_ATOMS: atom_id res chain seq x y z
N MET A 1 13.91 17.48 -28.51
CA MET A 1 13.08 16.46 -27.83
C MET A 1 12.09 17.17 -26.93
N PRO A 2 10.81 16.82 -26.93
CA PRO A 2 9.84 17.48 -26.06
C PRO A 2 10.17 17.17 -24.60
N TYR A 3 10.14 18.22 -23.78
CA TYR A 3 10.35 18.17 -22.35
C TYR A 3 8.98 18.23 -21.67
N ILE A 4 8.73 17.30 -20.78
CA ILE A 4 7.51 17.23 -20.00
C ILE A 4 7.88 17.43 -18.53
N GLU A 5 7.26 18.41 -17.89
CA GLU A 5 7.29 18.57 -16.44
C GLU A 5 5.88 18.30 -15.89
N LYS A 6 5.79 17.41 -14.92
CA LYS A 6 4.55 17.09 -14.23
C LYS A 6 4.73 17.39 -12.75
N THR A 7 3.93 18.30 -12.22
CA THR A 7 3.88 18.60 -10.80
C THR A 7 2.66 17.97 -10.17
N THR A 8 2.86 17.14 -9.14
CA THR A 8 1.79 16.50 -8.37
C THR A 8 1.91 16.93 -6.92
N LYS A 9 0.84 17.51 -6.36
CA LYS A 9 0.74 17.81 -4.93
C LYS A 9 0.01 16.67 -4.23
N ALA A 10 0.58 16.15 -3.15
CA ALA A 10 0.01 15.07 -2.37
C ALA A 10 0.24 15.35 -0.87
N GLY A 11 -0.83 15.65 -0.14
CA GLY A 11 -0.78 16.06 1.24
C GLY A 11 0.16 17.25 1.47
N ARG A 12 1.23 17.02 2.26
CA ARG A 12 2.27 18.03 2.58
C ARG A 12 3.44 18.04 1.59
N THR A 13 3.42 17.19 0.58
CA THR A 13 4.52 17.00 -0.36
C THR A 13 4.17 17.45 -1.76
N VAL A 14 5.20 17.84 -2.50
CA VAL A 14 5.12 18.20 -3.93
C VAL A 14 6.13 17.34 -4.68
N LEU A 15 5.64 16.57 -5.64
CA LEU A 15 6.46 15.76 -6.54
C LEU A 15 6.58 16.48 -7.89
N ILE A 16 7.80 16.70 -8.35
CA ILE A 16 8.10 17.26 -9.67
C ILE A 16 8.81 16.18 -10.49
N GLU A 17 8.12 15.68 -11.50
CA GLU A 17 8.67 14.70 -12.44
C GLU A 17 9.07 15.43 -13.73
N ARG A 18 10.30 15.22 -14.19
CA ARG A 18 10.83 15.81 -15.41
C ARG A 18 11.28 14.69 -16.34
N CYS A 19 10.71 14.62 -17.51
CA CYS A 19 11.11 13.63 -18.49
C CYS A 19 11.21 14.20 -19.90
N TYR A 20 12.13 13.63 -20.68
CA TYR A 20 12.17 13.81 -22.12
C TYR A 20 11.48 12.62 -22.77
N SER A 21 10.52 12.87 -23.65
CA SER A 21 9.84 11.82 -24.39
C SER A 21 9.91 12.11 -25.89
N SER A 22 10.37 11.13 -26.65
CA SER A 22 10.30 11.17 -28.11
C SER A 22 8.93 10.74 -28.65
N HIS A 23 8.12 10.11 -27.82
CA HIS A 23 6.80 9.60 -28.18
C HIS A 23 5.73 10.23 -27.28
N ILE A 24 5.01 11.19 -27.83
CA ILE A 24 3.79 11.73 -27.23
C ILE A 24 2.63 11.04 -27.94
N HIS A 25 1.92 10.17 -27.24
CA HIS A 25 0.68 9.58 -27.76
C HIS A 25 -0.48 10.57 -27.58
N PRO A 26 -1.23 10.86 -28.64
CA PRO A 26 -2.45 11.65 -28.54
C PRO A 26 -3.45 11.03 -27.55
N PRO A 27 -4.25 11.83 -26.84
CA PRO A 27 -5.32 11.30 -26.01
C PRO A 27 -6.28 10.43 -26.82
N GLY A 28 -6.57 9.20 -26.33
CA GLY A 28 -7.51 8.28 -26.97
C GLY A 28 -6.90 7.23 -27.88
N GLU A 29 -5.62 7.26 -28.15
CA GLU A 29 -4.93 6.23 -28.91
C GLU A 29 -4.80 4.94 -28.09
N LYS A 30 -5.40 3.84 -28.58
CA LYS A 30 -5.30 2.53 -27.93
C LYS A 30 -3.93 1.91 -28.25
N ARG A 31 -3.20 1.53 -27.21
CA ARG A 31 -1.95 0.78 -27.38
C ARG A 31 -2.24 -0.62 -27.88
N GLU A 32 -1.44 -1.08 -28.84
CA GLU A 32 -1.42 -2.47 -29.27
C GLU A 32 -1.09 -3.42 -28.11
N LYS A 33 -1.65 -4.63 -28.17
CA LYS A 33 -1.41 -5.66 -27.15
C LYS A 33 0.05 -6.07 -27.19
N LYS A 34 0.75 -5.96 -26.06
CA LYS A 34 2.16 -6.28 -25.97
C LYS A 34 2.38 -7.79 -26.03
N GLU A 35 3.03 -8.28 -27.07
CA GLU A 35 3.33 -9.71 -27.26
C GLU A 35 4.66 -10.15 -26.62
N LYS A 36 5.60 -9.22 -26.45
CA LYS A 36 6.94 -9.52 -25.90
C LYS A 36 6.99 -9.35 -24.38
N LYS A 37 7.74 -10.24 -23.70
CA LYS A 37 8.05 -10.08 -22.26
C LYS A 37 8.69 -8.71 -22.02
N THR A 38 8.35 -8.12 -20.88
CA THR A 38 8.93 -6.85 -20.44
C THR A 38 10.43 -7.04 -20.18
N SER A 39 11.27 -6.14 -20.70
CA SER A 39 12.71 -6.19 -20.41
C SER A 39 12.95 -5.84 -18.93
N GLU A 40 14.05 -6.35 -18.38
CA GLU A 40 14.46 -6.08 -16.99
C GLU A 40 14.59 -4.57 -16.69
N ALA A 41 15.14 -3.81 -17.67
CA ALA A 41 15.21 -2.35 -17.55
C ALA A 41 13.82 -1.71 -17.46
N GLN A 42 12.86 -2.18 -18.26
CA GLN A 42 11.49 -1.70 -18.22
C GLN A 42 10.76 -2.11 -16.92
N GLU A 43 11.06 -3.29 -16.38
CA GLU A 43 10.51 -3.71 -15.08
C GLU A 43 10.96 -2.78 -13.94
N LYS A 44 12.24 -2.39 -13.94
CA LYS A 44 12.75 -1.40 -12.96
C LYS A 44 12.07 -0.04 -13.09
N VAL A 45 11.80 0.41 -14.31
CA VAL A 45 11.06 1.66 -14.57
C VAL A 45 9.62 1.54 -14.07
N ASN A 46 8.94 0.43 -14.36
CA ASN A 46 7.58 0.18 -13.92
C ASN A 46 7.49 0.12 -12.39
N LEU A 47 8.44 -0.55 -11.73
CA LEU A 47 8.51 -0.63 -10.27
C LEU A 47 8.66 0.77 -9.65
N ARG A 48 9.60 1.59 -10.15
CA ARG A 48 9.76 2.97 -9.67
C ARG A 48 8.47 3.78 -9.82
N LYS A 49 7.79 3.63 -10.95
CA LYS A 49 6.51 4.30 -11.19
C LYS A 49 5.45 3.86 -10.19
N THR A 50 5.34 2.55 -9.92
CA THR A 50 4.40 2.01 -8.92
C THR A 50 4.70 2.55 -7.52
N ILE A 51 5.98 2.58 -7.09
CA ILE A 51 6.39 3.15 -5.82
C ILE A 51 6.01 4.64 -5.73
N THR A 52 6.24 5.40 -6.81
CA THR A 52 5.88 6.82 -6.88
C THR A 52 4.37 7.01 -6.74
N GLU A 53 3.56 6.26 -7.49
CA GLU A 53 2.10 6.33 -7.42
C GLU A 53 1.58 5.95 -6.01
N LEU A 54 2.15 4.90 -5.41
CA LEU A 54 1.82 4.50 -4.05
C LEU A 54 2.24 5.56 -3.02
N THR A 55 3.41 6.19 -3.20
CA THR A 55 3.85 7.31 -2.35
C THR A 55 2.87 8.48 -2.41
N ILE A 56 2.44 8.89 -3.59
CA ILE A 56 1.44 9.94 -3.78
C ILE A 56 0.14 9.56 -3.06
N LEU A 57 -0.32 8.33 -3.26
CA LEU A 57 -1.54 7.82 -2.62
C LEU A 57 -1.43 7.84 -1.08
N MET A 58 -0.30 7.40 -0.53
CA MET A 58 -0.05 7.43 0.92
C MET A 58 0.00 8.85 1.45
N ASN A 59 0.77 9.74 0.83
CA ASN A 59 0.95 11.13 1.27
C ASN A 59 -0.36 11.93 1.23
N GLU A 60 -1.27 11.62 0.29
CA GLU A 60 -2.56 12.29 0.17
C GLU A 60 -3.58 11.80 1.20
N ASN A 61 -3.54 10.51 1.56
CA ASN A 61 -4.61 9.89 2.34
C ASN A 61 -4.27 9.68 3.81
N PHE A 62 -3.00 9.68 4.18
CA PHE A 62 -2.55 9.43 5.55
C PHE A 62 -1.76 10.62 6.10
N GLN A 63 -1.80 10.74 7.42
CA GLN A 63 -1.18 11.84 8.14
C GLN A 63 -0.30 11.31 9.30
N PRO A 64 0.58 12.15 9.87
CA PRO A 64 1.33 11.80 11.06
C PRO A 64 0.42 11.27 12.17
N GLY A 65 0.82 10.15 12.78
CA GLY A 65 0.06 9.47 13.81
C GLY A 65 -0.98 8.46 13.33
N ASP A 66 -1.27 8.39 12.03
CA ASP A 66 -1.92 7.21 11.44
C ASP A 66 -1.03 5.97 11.63
N TYR A 67 -1.52 4.78 11.37
CA TYR A 67 -0.81 3.56 11.75
C TYR A 67 -0.23 2.78 10.58
N HIS A 68 1.00 2.31 10.76
CA HIS A 68 1.51 1.12 10.09
C HIS A 68 1.30 -0.09 11.01
N VAL A 69 0.49 -1.04 10.56
CA VAL A 69 0.11 -2.24 11.29
C VAL A 69 0.72 -3.45 10.60
N THR A 70 1.38 -4.32 11.38
CA THR A 70 1.85 -5.62 10.91
C THR A 70 1.10 -6.72 11.64
N LEU A 71 0.40 -7.57 10.89
CA LEU A 71 -0.30 -8.74 11.39
C LEU A 71 0.52 -9.98 11.07
N THR A 72 0.87 -10.74 12.09
CA THR A 72 1.70 -11.95 11.99
C THR A 72 0.94 -13.14 12.53
N TYR A 73 1.04 -14.29 11.88
CA TYR A 73 0.44 -15.53 12.36
C TYR A 73 1.30 -16.20 13.42
N ALA A 74 0.66 -16.75 14.45
CA ALA A 74 1.29 -17.73 15.33
C ALA A 74 1.57 -19.02 14.55
N PRO A 75 2.55 -19.83 14.93
CA PRO A 75 2.94 -21.03 14.17
C PRO A 75 1.80 -22.01 13.90
N ASP A 76 0.92 -22.20 14.85
CA ASP A 76 -0.27 -23.08 14.85
C ASP A 76 -1.49 -22.47 14.14
N GLU A 77 -1.48 -21.17 13.89
CA GLU A 77 -2.55 -20.43 13.21
C GLU A 77 -2.23 -20.09 11.76
N ARG A 78 -1.07 -20.54 11.26
CA ARG A 78 -0.64 -20.22 9.88
C ARG A 78 -1.58 -20.89 8.88
N PRO A 79 -2.10 -20.12 7.90
CA PRO A 79 -2.86 -20.70 6.81
C PRO A 79 -1.97 -21.59 5.93
N GLU A 80 -2.53 -22.65 5.39
CA GLU A 80 -1.82 -23.58 4.51
C GLU A 80 -1.43 -22.93 3.17
N ASP A 81 -2.23 -21.97 2.72
CA ASP A 81 -2.04 -21.31 1.43
C ASP A 81 -2.40 -19.80 1.47
N LEU A 82 -2.18 -19.14 0.34
CA LEU A 82 -2.53 -17.72 0.15
C LEU A 82 -4.05 -17.46 0.19
N ASN A 83 -4.89 -18.47 -0.12
CA ASN A 83 -6.33 -18.30 -0.08
C ASN A 83 -6.83 -18.28 1.37
N GLY A 84 -6.27 -19.12 2.23
CA GLY A 84 -6.49 -19.06 3.67
C GLY A 84 -6.11 -17.71 4.25
N ALA A 85 -4.90 -17.22 3.92
CA ALA A 85 -4.44 -15.89 4.33
C ALA A 85 -5.34 -14.76 3.83
N LYS A 86 -5.84 -14.87 2.60
CA LYS A 86 -6.82 -13.91 2.03
C LYS A 86 -8.12 -13.91 2.82
N THR A 87 -8.63 -15.09 3.17
CA THR A 87 -9.87 -15.24 3.94
C THR A 87 -9.76 -14.60 5.33
N ASP A 88 -8.66 -14.86 6.04
CA ASP A 88 -8.40 -14.27 7.36
C ASP A 88 -8.27 -12.74 7.28
N ARG A 89 -7.53 -12.24 6.32
CA ARG A 89 -7.39 -10.81 6.04
C ARG A 89 -8.74 -10.14 5.75
N GLU A 90 -9.58 -10.76 4.91
CA GLU A 90 -10.90 -10.22 4.56
C GLU A 90 -11.85 -10.24 5.76
N ARG A 91 -11.77 -11.27 6.63
CA ARG A 91 -12.50 -11.33 7.90
C ARG A 91 -12.10 -10.16 8.79
N PHE A 92 -10.80 -9.96 9.02
CA PHE A 92 -10.25 -8.86 9.80
C PHE A 92 -10.74 -7.50 9.28
N LEU A 93 -10.56 -7.23 7.99
CA LEU A 93 -10.99 -5.96 7.38
C LEU A 93 -12.49 -5.73 7.48
N ARG A 94 -13.30 -6.77 7.33
CA ARG A 94 -14.76 -6.70 7.43
C ARG A 94 -15.20 -6.34 8.85
N GLN A 95 -14.59 -6.96 9.85
CA GLN A 95 -14.90 -6.70 11.26
C GLN A 95 -14.48 -5.27 11.65
N LEU A 96 -13.28 -4.84 11.27
CA LEU A 96 -12.79 -3.50 11.53
C LEU A 96 -13.65 -2.44 10.83
N ARG A 97 -14.02 -2.65 9.56
CA ARG A 97 -14.95 -1.76 8.83
C ARG A 97 -16.30 -1.65 9.51
N ARG A 98 -16.86 -2.76 10.01
CA ARG A 98 -18.12 -2.74 10.76
C ARG A 98 -18.01 -1.92 12.05
N ARG A 99 -16.88 -2.03 12.74
CA ARG A 99 -16.63 -1.26 13.97
C ARG A 99 -16.56 0.23 13.65
N MET A 100 -15.74 0.61 12.66
CA MET A 100 -15.59 2.01 12.29
C MET A 100 -16.89 2.64 11.79
N LYS A 101 -17.69 1.88 11.03
CA LYS A 101 -19.03 2.33 10.62
C LYS A 101 -19.95 2.62 11.79
N LYS A 102 -19.91 1.81 12.87
CA LYS A 102 -20.71 2.05 14.08
C LYS A 102 -20.32 3.34 14.81
N GLU A 103 -19.05 3.70 14.76
CA GLU A 103 -18.50 4.91 15.37
C GLU A 103 -18.55 6.13 14.42
N ASN A 104 -19.15 5.96 13.23
CA ASN A 104 -19.19 6.98 12.17
C ASN A 104 -17.81 7.47 11.72
N GLU A 105 -16.80 6.58 11.78
CA GLU A 105 -15.41 6.84 11.38
C GLU A 105 -15.15 6.37 9.94
N ALA A 106 -14.40 7.16 9.18
CA ALA A 106 -13.94 6.75 7.85
C ALA A 106 -12.89 5.65 7.98
N PHE A 107 -12.95 4.62 7.11
CA PHE A 107 -11.94 3.57 7.05
C PHE A 107 -11.11 3.66 5.79
N LYS A 108 -9.91 4.22 5.92
CA LYS A 108 -8.91 4.29 4.87
C LYS A 108 -7.80 3.28 5.18
N TYR A 109 -7.40 2.50 4.21
CA TYR A 109 -6.27 1.58 4.36
C TYR A 109 -5.63 1.21 3.02
N ILE A 110 -4.36 0.85 3.09
CA ILE A 110 -3.60 0.15 2.06
C ILE A 110 -3.07 -1.11 2.73
N LEU A 111 -3.22 -2.27 2.11
CA LEU A 111 -2.79 -3.54 2.69
C LEU A 111 -2.11 -4.41 1.64
N VAL A 112 -0.96 -4.95 2.00
CA VAL A 112 -0.24 -5.97 1.23
C VAL A 112 -0.02 -7.22 2.07
N THR A 113 0.13 -8.36 1.40
CA THR A 113 0.49 -9.63 2.03
C THR A 113 1.88 -10.01 1.56
N GLU A 114 2.79 -10.19 2.48
CA GLU A 114 4.18 -10.61 2.21
C GLU A 114 4.38 -12.06 2.62
N ILE A 115 5.15 -12.79 1.83
CA ILE A 115 5.70 -14.09 2.22
C ILE A 115 7.15 -13.86 2.63
N GLY A 116 7.41 -13.90 3.93
CA GLY A 116 8.75 -13.74 4.45
C GLY A 116 9.70 -14.86 4.00
N LYS A 117 11.01 -14.62 4.12
CA LYS A 117 12.08 -15.53 3.67
C LYS A 117 11.96 -16.98 4.19
N ARG A 118 11.27 -17.20 5.31
CA ARG A 118 11.03 -18.52 5.91
C ARG A 118 9.61 -19.06 5.64
N GLY A 119 8.94 -18.53 4.62
CA GLY A 119 7.56 -18.91 4.28
C GLY A 119 6.48 -18.37 5.23
N ALA A 120 6.86 -17.56 6.22
CA ALA A 120 5.89 -16.95 7.12
C ALA A 120 5.11 -15.84 6.40
N LEU A 121 3.78 -15.90 6.50
CA LEU A 121 2.90 -14.88 5.94
C LEU A 121 2.74 -13.72 6.92
N HIS A 122 2.85 -12.51 6.39
CA HIS A 122 2.61 -11.27 7.11
C HIS A 122 1.65 -10.37 6.30
N HIS A 123 0.81 -9.65 7.01
CA HIS A 123 0.03 -8.58 6.38
C HIS A 123 0.55 -7.24 6.89
N HIS A 124 0.97 -6.38 5.97
CA HIS A 124 1.34 -5.01 6.26
C HIS A 124 0.21 -4.09 5.84
N MET A 125 -0.20 -3.20 6.72
CA MET A 125 -1.31 -2.30 6.47
C MET A 125 -0.97 -0.89 6.93
N VAL A 126 -1.18 0.10 6.08
CA VAL A 126 -1.28 1.50 6.51
C VAL A 126 -2.76 1.82 6.65
N MET A 127 -3.15 2.44 7.75
CA MET A 127 -4.54 2.82 8.00
C MET A 127 -4.64 4.09 8.84
N ASN A 128 -5.76 4.79 8.72
CA ASN A 128 -6.04 5.93 9.56
C ASN A 128 -6.13 5.54 11.05
N ARG A 129 -5.77 6.49 11.91
CA ARG A 129 -5.73 6.29 13.38
C ARG A 129 -7.10 5.96 13.94
N VAL A 130 -7.13 4.94 14.80
CA VAL A 130 -8.29 4.51 15.60
C VAL A 130 -7.81 4.02 16.96
N PRO A 131 -8.68 3.81 17.96
CA PRO A 131 -8.30 3.12 19.19
C PRO A 131 -7.67 1.76 18.91
N THR A 132 -6.47 1.52 19.41
CA THR A 132 -5.69 0.30 19.09
C THR A 132 -6.38 -0.98 19.53
N GLU A 133 -7.25 -0.90 20.55
CA GLU A 133 -8.07 -2.03 20.99
C GLU A 133 -9.02 -2.53 19.89
N TRP A 134 -9.48 -1.65 19.01
CA TRP A 134 -10.33 -2.06 17.90
C TRP A 134 -9.57 -2.95 16.92
N ILE A 135 -8.31 -2.64 16.66
CA ILE A 135 -7.43 -3.43 15.81
C ILE A 135 -7.11 -4.76 16.49
N ARG A 136 -6.69 -4.72 17.76
CA ARG A 136 -6.25 -5.88 18.53
C ARG A 136 -7.35 -6.93 18.70
N ARG A 137 -8.59 -6.50 18.90
CA ARG A 137 -9.74 -7.41 19.06
C ARG A 137 -10.15 -8.16 17.81
N GLN A 138 -9.69 -7.72 16.64
CA GLN A 138 -10.10 -8.33 15.36
C GLN A 138 -9.08 -9.33 14.80
N TRP A 139 -7.86 -9.35 15.36
CA TRP A 139 -6.82 -10.27 14.93
C TRP A 139 -6.48 -11.24 16.05
N GLU A 140 -7.03 -12.46 15.95
CA GLU A 140 -6.83 -13.53 16.94
C GLU A 140 -5.80 -14.57 16.48
N LYS A 141 -5.22 -14.38 15.26
CA LYS A 141 -4.33 -15.33 14.60
C LYS A 141 -2.85 -15.22 14.99
N GLY A 142 -2.51 -14.28 15.86
CA GLY A 142 -1.13 -14.10 16.31
C GLY A 142 -0.80 -12.68 16.73
N ARG A 143 0.45 -12.27 16.48
CA ARG A 143 0.97 -11.00 16.96
C ARG A 143 0.53 -9.83 16.06
N ILE A 144 0.28 -8.69 16.71
CA ILE A 144 0.06 -7.40 16.06
C ILE A 144 1.13 -6.42 16.51
N ASP A 145 1.82 -5.81 15.55
CA ASP A 145 2.67 -4.65 15.76
C ASP A 145 1.99 -3.41 15.19
N ILE A 146 1.87 -2.34 15.98
CA ILE A 146 1.21 -1.10 15.59
C ILE A 146 2.19 0.04 15.83
N ARG A 147 2.59 0.73 14.77
CA ARG A 147 3.50 1.87 14.80
C ARG A 147 2.84 3.10 14.22
N PRO A 148 2.92 4.26 14.90
CA PRO A 148 2.45 5.50 14.31
C PRO A 148 3.33 5.86 13.11
N LEU A 149 2.71 6.45 12.07
CA LEU A 149 3.44 7.10 11.00
C LEU A 149 4.17 8.32 11.55
N ASP A 150 5.34 8.59 10.98
CA ASP A 150 6.18 9.73 11.38
C ASP A 150 5.53 11.08 11.03
N ASP A 151 6.15 12.15 11.52
CA ASP A 151 5.66 13.52 11.38
C ASP A 151 6.06 14.20 10.06
N THR A 152 6.83 13.52 9.20
CA THR A 152 7.27 14.07 7.93
C THR A 152 6.14 14.25 6.93
N GLY A 153 5.14 13.37 6.96
CA GLY A 153 4.08 13.28 5.94
C GLY A 153 4.63 12.85 4.58
N GLN A 154 5.82 12.24 4.56
CA GLN A 154 6.49 11.74 3.36
C GLN A 154 6.80 10.25 3.54
N TYR A 155 6.04 9.39 2.86
CA TYR A 155 6.01 7.95 3.10
C TYR A 155 6.64 7.12 1.98
N SER A 156 7.59 7.68 1.20
CA SER A 156 8.22 6.98 0.08
C SER A 156 8.95 5.69 0.49
N ARG A 157 9.65 5.71 1.64
CA ARG A 157 10.31 4.51 2.17
C ARG A 157 9.34 3.41 2.56
N LEU A 158 8.16 3.80 3.06
CA LEU A 158 7.11 2.86 3.39
C LEU A 158 6.44 2.32 2.12
N ALA A 159 6.24 3.16 1.10
CA ALA A 159 5.74 2.75 -0.21
C ALA A 159 6.69 1.78 -0.93
N GLU A 160 8.01 1.97 -0.77
CA GLU A 160 9.03 1.04 -1.31
C GLU A 160 9.01 -0.31 -0.60
N TYR A 161 8.68 -0.32 0.68
CA TYR A 161 8.56 -1.54 1.48
C TYR A 161 7.30 -2.34 1.14
N PHE A 162 6.22 -1.70 0.69
CA PHE A 162 4.94 -2.30 0.31
C PHE A 162 4.97 -2.86 -1.11
#